data_74edd9d69df3fe84bcbd7297375ada13
#
_entry.id   74edd9d69df3fe84bcbd7297375ada13
#
_cell.length_a   1.000
_cell.length_b   1.000
_cell.length_c   1.000
_cell.angle_alpha   90.00
_cell.angle_beta   90.00
_cell.angle_gamma   90.00
#
_symmetry.space_group_name_H-M   'P 1'
#
loop_
_entity.id
_entity.type
_entity.pdbx_description
1 polymer ?
#
loop_
_entity_poly.entity_id
_entity_poly.type
_entity_poly.pdbx_seq_one_letter_code
_entity_poly.pdbx_strand_id
1 'polypeptide(L)'
;MSELSDKIRSEFKKADDERDALMNTPEDIERWDNIVYGHDDREMQRLDVYRPKQAQGEDLPIIISVHGGAWMYGDKERYQYYCMSLAQRGFAVVNFTYRLAPESKFPAQLEDVNLVCKWVMKRAGRFHFDTERIFAVGDS
;
A
#
# COMPACT_ATOMS: atom_id res chain seq x y z
N MET A 1 17.60 -13.65 11.71
CA MET A 1 16.29 -14.02 11.10
C MET A 1 16.12 -15.52 11.15
N SER A 2 14.90 -16.04 11.09
CA SER A 2 14.73 -17.49 11.07
C SER A 2 14.89 -18.02 9.63
N GLU A 3 15.46 -19.20 9.50
CA GLU A 3 15.62 -19.90 8.21
C GLU A 3 14.27 -20.01 7.45
N LEU A 4 13.19 -20.18 8.18
CA LEU A 4 11.84 -20.24 7.61
C LEU A 4 11.40 -18.91 6.97
N SER A 5 11.65 -17.79 7.65
CA SER A 5 11.28 -16.47 7.10
C SER A 5 12.10 -16.13 5.85
N ASP A 6 13.37 -16.50 5.84
CA ASP A 6 14.25 -16.26 4.69
C ASP A 6 13.82 -17.10 3.48
N LYS A 7 13.43 -18.35 3.71
CA LYS A 7 12.89 -19.23 2.67
C LYS A 7 11.58 -18.69 2.07
N ILE A 8 10.63 -18.33 2.92
CA ILE A 8 9.33 -17.76 2.48
C ILE A 8 9.57 -16.49 1.65
N ARG A 9 10.41 -15.59 2.13
CA ARG A 9 10.73 -14.35 1.43
C ARG A 9 11.35 -14.60 0.05
N SER A 10 12.26 -15.58 -0.04
CA SER A 10 12.94 -15.92 -1.30
C SER A 10 11.97 -16.51 -2.34
N GLU A 11 11.11 -17.44 -1.92
CA GLU A 11 10.15 -18.10 -2.81
C GLU A 11 9.09 -17.12 -3.33
N PHE A 12 8.51 -16.30 -2.44
CA PHE A 12 7.50 -15.32 -2.81
C PHE A 12 8.09 -14.23 -3.70
N LYS A 13 9.30 -13.74 -3.35
CA LYS A 13 9.97 -12.72 -4.15
C LYS A 13 10.18 -13.16 -5.60
N LYS A 14 10.60 -14.38 -5.83
CA LYS A 14 10.81 -14.89 -7.18
C LYS A 14 9.53 -14.88 -8.02
N ALA A 15 8.43 -15.37 -7.45
CA ALA A 15 7.14 -15.41 -8.14
C ALA A 15 6.63 -13.99 -8.46
N ASP A 16 6.79 -13.07 -7.52
CA ASP A 16 6.37 -11.68 -7.69
C ASP A 16 7.22 -10.94 -8.73
N ASP A 17 8.54 -11.14 -8.72
CA ASP A 17 9.45 -10.52 -9.70
C ASP A 17 9.10 -10.98 -11.14
N GLU A 18 8.78 -12.25 -11.32
CA GLU A 18 8.36 -12.80 -12.62
C GLU A 18 7.02 -12.21 -13.08
N ARG A 19 6.05 -12.08 -12.18
CA ARG A 19 4.74 -11.45 -12.47
C ARG A 19 4.89 -9.99 -12.86
N ASP A 20 5.70 -9.23 -12.12
CA ASP A 20 5.79 -7.78 -12.23
C ASP A 20 6.66 -7.30 -13.40
N ALA A 21 7.51 -8.17 -13.96
CA ALA A 21 8.52 -7.83 -14.95
C ALA A 21 8.02 -7.10 -16.22
N LEU A 22 6.75 -7.31 -16.58
CA LEU A 22 6.13 -6.71 -17.79
C LEU A 22 5.08 -5.66 -17.47
N MET A 23 4.92 -5.30 -16.20
CA MET A 23 3.91 -4.35 -15.78
C MET A 23 4.46 -2.92 -15.73
N ASN A 24 3.61 -1.94 -16.07
CA ASN A 24 3.94 -0.53 -16.10
C ASN A 24 2.83 0.31 -15.46
N THR A 25 3.20 1.51 -15.00
CA THR A 25 2.22 2.49 -14.54
C THR A 25 1.33 2.93 -15.69
N PRO A 26 -0.02 2.81 -15.58
CA PRO A 26 -0.94 3.32 -16.58
C PRO A 26 -0.79 4.84 -16.76
N GLU A 27 -0.91 5.32 -18.00
CA GLU A 27 -0.75 6.74 -18.33
C GLU A 27 -1.84 7.64 -17.73
N ASP A 28 -3.01 7.09 -17.42
CA ASP A 28 -4.16 7.79 -16.84
C ASP A 28 -4.12 7.88 -15.31
N ILE A 29 -3.07 7.37 -14.68
CA ILE A 29 -2.91 7.39 -13.21
C ILE A 29 -1.85 8.40 -12.79
N GLU A 30 -2.23 9.26 -11.86
CA GLU A 30 -1.33 10.11 -11.10
C GLU A 30 -0.94 9.39 -9.80
N ARG A 31 0.35 9.47 -9.45
CA ARG A 31 0.87 8.78 -8.26
C ARG A 31 1.79 9.67 -7.43
N TRP A 32 1.72 9.50 -6.13
CA TRP A 32 2.62 10.09 -5.14
C TRP A 32 3.25 8.95 -4.35
N ASP A 33 4.55 8.80 -4.48
CA ASP A 33 5.26 7.63 -3.96
C ASP A 33 6.03 7.93 -2.68
N ASN A 34 6.23 6.91 -1.86
CA ASN A 34 7.14 6.89 -0.73
C ASN A 34 6.85 7.96 0.33
N ILE A 35 5.58 8.23 0.59
CA ILE A 35 5.17 9.15 1.64
C ILE A 35 5.34 8.46 3.00
N VAL A 36 6.04 9.12 3.92
CA VAL A 36 6.25 8.63 5.27
C VAL A 36 4.98 8.77 6.09
N TYR A 37 4.51 7.68 6.70
CA TYR A 37 3.35 7.73 7.60
C TYR A 37 3.70 7.39 9.06
N GLY A 38 4.90 6.94 9.33
CA GLY A 38 5.39 6.57 10.67
C GLY A 38 6.85 6.95 10.87
N HIS A 39 7.47 6.39 11.90
CA HIS A 39 8.82 6.74 12.35
C HIS A 39 9.83 5.59 12.21
N ASP A 40 9.50 4.54 11.50
CA ASP A 40 10.41 3.43 11.27
C ASP A 40 11.53 3.83 10.30
N ASP A 41 12.75 3.79 10.78
CA ASP A 41 13.95 4.20 10.04
C ASP A 41 14.41 3.16 8.99
N ARG A 42 13.81 1.97 8.99
CA ARG A 42 14.04 0.94 7.97
C ARG A 42 13.19 1.14 6.71
N GLU A 43 12.53 2.26 6.58
CA GLU A 43 11.69 2.63 5.44
C GLU A 43 10.46 1.73 5.25
N MET A 44 10.06 1.00 6.29
CA MET A 44 8.88 0.12 6.21
C MET A 44 7.57 0.88 6.28
N GLN A 45 7.57 2.07 6.89
CA GLN A 45 6.35 2.88 7.06
C GLN A 45 6.23 3.93 5.97
N ARG A 46 6.06 3.46 4.73
CA ARG A 46 5.88 4.27 3.53
C ARG A 46 4.59 3.89 2.82
N LEU A 47 3.94 4.87 2.23
CA LEU A 47 2.74 4.66 1.43
C LEU A 47 2.83 5.40 0.10
N ASP A 48 2.07 4.92 -0.85
CA ASP A 48 1.80 5.58 -2.13
C ASP A 48 0.32 5.96 -2.21
N VAL A 49 0.05 7.02 -2.93
CA VAL A 49 -1.32 7.42 -3.28
C VAL A 49 -1.48 7.35 -4.80
N TYR A 50 -2.56 6.75 -5.26
CA TYR A 50 -2.93 6.69 -6.68
C TYR A 50 -4.29 7.31 -6.91
N ARG A 51 -4.42 8.12 -7.97
CA ARG A 51 -5.69 8.72 -8.38
C ARG A 51 -5.79 8.75 -9.91
N PRO A 52 -6.99 8.65 -10.49
CA PRO A 52 -7.15 8.92 -11.92
C PRO A 52 -6.88 10.40 -12.21
N LYS A 53 -6.08 10.68 -13.23
CA LYS A 53 -5.74 12.06 -13.64
C LYS A 53 -6.96 12.88 -14.03
N GLN A 54 -7.95 12.24 -14.65
CA GLN A 54 -9.18 12.89 -15.09
C GLN A 54 -10.11 13.33 -13.96
N ALA A 55 -9.91 12.82 -12.74
CA ALA A 55 -10.70 13.19 -11.56
C ALA A 55 -9.97 14.21 -10.67
N GLN A 56 -9.08 15.00 -11.24
CA GLN A 56 -8.32 16.00 -10.50
C GLN A 56 -9.24 17.03 -9.85
N GLY A 57 -9.07 17.22 -8.53
CA GLY A 57 -9.90 18.14 -7.74
C GLY A 57 -11.25 17.59 -7.30
N GLU A 58 -11.64 16.40 -7.71
CA GLU A 58 -12.86 15.72 -7.25
C GLU A 58 -12.58 14.91 -5.97
N ASP A 59 -13.48 14.97 -5.01
CA ASP A 59 -13.44 14.10 -3.84
C ASP A 59 -13.84 12.67 -4.25
N LEU A 60 -12.93 11.72 -4.06
CA LEU A 60 -13.13 10.33 -4.46
C LEU A 60 -13.26 9.41 -3.25
N PRO A 61 -14.09 8.36 -3.36
CA PRO A 61 -14.07 7.30 -2.39
C PRO A 61 -12.65 6.71 -2.32
N ILE A 62 -12.23 6.35 -1.11
CA ILE A 62 -10.86 5.88 -0.89
C ILE A 62 -10.83 4.39 -0.56
N ILE A 63 -9.85 3.70 -1.12
CA ILE A 63 -9.51 2.33 -0.78
C ILE A 63 -8.14 2.33 -0.09
N ILE A 64 -8.09 1.74 1.10
CA ILE A 64 -6.85 1.44 1.81
C ILE A 64 -6.51 -0.01 1.52
N SER A 65 -5.38 -0.25 0.87
CA SER A 65 -4.92 -1.59 0.49
C SER A 65 -3.88 -2.10 1.47
N VAL A 66 -4.16 -3.24 2.09
CA VAL A 66 -3.28 -3.95 3.02
C VAL A 66 -2.72 -5.17 2.30
N HIS A 67 -1.42 -5.16 1.97
CA HIS A 67 -0.81 -6.25 1.22
C HIS A 67 -0.73 -7.56 2.01
N GLY A 68 -0.73 -8.69 1.28
CA GLY A 68 -0.49 -10.02 1.83
C GLY A 68 1.00 -10.35 1.97
N GLY A 69 1.29 -11.55 2.47
CA GLY A 69 2.66 -12.04 2.64
C GLY A 69 2.90 -12.68 4.00
N ALA A 70 1.87 -13.25 4.61
CA ALA A 70 1.95 -13.97 5.88
C ALA A 70 2.58 -13.13 7.02
N TRP A 71 2.42 -11.82 7.01
CA TRP A 71 3.02 -10.87 7.95
C TRP A 71 4.55 -10.80 7.95
N MET A 72 5.21 -11.59 7.10
CA MET A 72 6.68 -11.73 7.04
C MET A 72 7.29 -11.28 5.73
N TYR A 73 6.48 -11.06 4.70
CA TYR A 73 6.91 -10.71 3.36
C TYR A 73 5.99 -9.67 2.73
N GLY A 74 6.49 -9.03 1.69
CA GLY A 74 5.73 -8.13 0.86
C GLY A 74 6.00 -6.67 1.13
N ASP A 75 5.53 -5.88 0.22
CA ASP A 75 5.64 -4.43 0.23
C ASP A 75 4.57 -3.81 -0.70
N LYS A 76 4.47 -2.49 -0.68
CA LYS A 76 3.52 -1.78 -1.53
C LYS A 76 3.83 -1.91 -3.03
N GLU A 77 5.08 -2.11 -3.41
CA GLU A 77 5.50 -2.27 -4.80
C GLU A 77 4.87 -3.50 -5.45
N ARG A 78 4.67 -4.58 -4.68
CA ARG A 78 4.06 -5.84 -5.16
C ARG A 78 2.58 -5.69 -5.50
N TYR A 79 1.91 -4.70 -4.92
CA TYR A 79 0.48 -4.46 -5.10
C TYR A 79 0.18 -3.18 -5.89
N GLN A 80 1.20 -2.46 -6.37
CA GLN A 80 1.01 -1.18 -7.04
C GLN A 80 0.11 -1.29 -8.28
N TYR A 81 0.28 -2.30 -9.10
CA TYR A 81 -0.50 -2.46 -10.34
C TYR A 81 -1.95 -2.83 -10.06
N TYR A 82 -2.19 -3.72 -9.11
CA TYR A 82 -3.53 -4.01 -8.61
C TYR A 82 -4.20 -2.75 -8.06
N CYS A 83 -3.51 -2.00 -7.23
CA CYS A 83 -4.03 -0.75 -6.65
C CYS A 83 -4.30 0.31 -7.72
N MET A 84 -3.43 0.45 -8.71
CA MET A 84 -3.67 1.37 -9.83
C MET A 84 -4.87 0.94 -10.69
N SER A 85 -5.12 -0.34 -10.83
CA SER A 85 -6.33 -0.83 -11.52
C SER A 85 -7.61 -0.46 -10.78
N LEU A 86 -7.58 -0.42 -9.45
CA LEU A 86 -8.69 0.09 -8.65
C LEU A 86 -8.86 1.61 -8.83
N ALA A 87 -7.76 2.36 -8.87
CA ALA A 87 -7.79 3.79 -9.12
C ALA A 87 -8.37 4.13 -10.50
N GLN A 88 -8.10 3.33 -11.52
CA GLN A 88 -8.70 3.48 -12.85
C GLN A 88 -10.24 3.35 -12.82
N ARG A 89 -10.79 2.74 -11.80
CA ARG A 89 -12.25 2.59 -11.60
C ARG A 89 -12.89 3.73 -10.81
N GLY A 90 -12.16 4.80 -10.54
CA GLY A 90 -12.71 6.00 -9.91
C GLY A 90 -12.46 6.10 -8.40
N PHE A 91 -11.47 5.40 -7.88
CA PHE A 91 -11.08 5.46 -6.47
C PHE A 91 -9.78 6.22 -6.29
N ALA A 92 -9.63 6.90 -5.16
CA ALA A 92 -8.32 7.18 -4.61
C ALA A 92 -7.85 5.93 -3.86
N VAL A 93 -6.60 5.53 -4.05
CA VAL A 93 -6.07 4.31 -3.41
C VAL A 93 -4.81 4.65 -2.62
N VAL A 94 -4.78 4.22 -1.37
CA VAL A 94 -3.59 4.26 -0.50
C VAL A 94 -3.05 2.86 -0.40
N ASN A 95 -1.84 2.67 -0.90
CA ASN A 95 -1.10 1.43 -0.91
C ASN A 95 0.13 1.59 -0.01
N PHE A 96 0.32 0.76 0.99
CA PHE A 96 1.37 0.97 1.98
C PHE A 96 2.12 -0.30 2.35
N THR A 97 3.37 -0.08 2.76
CA THR A 97 4.23 -1.09 3.37
C THR A 97 4.09 -0.99 4.90
N TYR A 98 3.93 -2.10 5.57
CA TYR A 98 3.90 -2.19 7.03
C TYR A 98 5.11 -2.97 7.56
N ARG A 99 5.42 -2.79 8.83
CA ARG A 99 6.53 -3.51 9.49
C ARG A 99 6.25 -5.01 9.50
N LEU A 100 7.28 -5.80 9.24
CA LEU A 100 7.21 -7.25 9.06
C LEU A 100 7.83 -8.01 10.23
N ALA A 101 7.26 -9.17 10.52
CA ALA A 101 7.86 -10.15 11.40
C ALA A 101 9.03 -10.86 10.66
N PRO A 102 10.02 -11.37 11.35
CA PRO A 102 10.20 -11.39 12.81
C PRO A 102 10.81 -10.12 13.41
N GLU A 103 11.26 -9.17 12.59
CA GLU A 103 11.91 -7.94 13.05
C GLU A 103 10.96 -7.08 13.90
N SER A 104 9.71 -7.03 13.50
CA SER A 104 8.62 -6.37 14.24
C SER A 104 7.49 -7.36 14.51
N LYS A 105 7.29 -7.67 15.77
CA LYS A 105 6.28 -8.65 16.19
C LYS A 105 4.90 -8.01 16.28
N PHE A 106 3.88 -8.87 16.23
CA PHE A 106 2.51 -8.45 16.55
C PHE A 106 2.49 -7.67 17.90
N PRO A 107 1.77 -6.54 18.01
CA PRO A 107 0.78 -6.01 17.07
C PRO A 107 1.31 -4.91 16.11
N ALA A 108 2.61 -4.85 15.82
CA ALA A 108 3.20 -3.79 15.00
C ALA A 108 2.45 -3.56 13.67
N GLN A 109 2.00 -4.63 13.03
CA GLN A 109 1.28 -4.57 11.76
C GLN A 109 -0.07 -3.85 11.90
N LEU A 110 -0.79 -4.12 12.98
CA LEU A 110 -2.07 -3.44 13.28
C LEU A 110 -1.86 -1.97 13.67
N GLU A 111 -0.79 -1.68 14.38
CA GLU A 111 -0.39 -0.30 14.70
C GLU A 111 -0.13 0.49 13.42
N ASP A 112 0.52 -0.12 12.43
CA ASP A 112 0.80 0.51 11.15
C ASP A 112 -0.49 0.77 10.33
N VAL A 113 -1.43 -0.17 10.31
CA VAL A 113 -2.75 0.06 9.70
C VAL A 113 -3.44 1.25 10.36
N ASN A 114 -3.41 1.34 11.69
CA ASN A 114 -4.00 2.47 12.41
C ASN A 114 -3.32 3.81 12.08
N LEU A 115 -1.99 3.81 11.95
CA LEU A 115 -1.24 5.00 11.51
C LEU A 115 -1.64 5.46 10.10
N VAL A 116 -1.82 4.51 9.19
CA VAL A 116 -2.28 4.82 7.82
C VAL A 116 -3.70 5.41 7.83
N CYS A 117 -4.62 4.83 8.61
CA CYS A 117 -5.97 5.37 8.76
C CYS A 117 -5.96 6.81 9.29
N LYS A 118 -5.14 7.09 10.30
CA LYS A 118 -4.96 8.45 10.83
C LYS A 118 -4.37 9.39 9.78
N TRP A 119 -3.39 8.93 9.02
CA TRP A 119 -2.78 9.69 7.94
C TRP A 119 -3.81 10.06 6.87
N VAL A 120 -4.65 9.11 6.46
CA VAL A 120 -5.73 9.32 5.48
C VAL A 120 -6.68 10.42 5.94
N MET A 121 -7.16 10.33 7.18
CA MET A 121 -8.07 11.34 7.75
C MET A 121 -7.41 12.72 7.81
N LYS A 122 -6.14 12.79 8.18
CA LYS A 122 -5.39 14.02 8.31
C LYS A 122 -5.09 14.69 6.96
N ARG A 123 -4.92 13.90 5.91
CA ARG A 123 -4.55 14.37 4.56
C ARG A 123 -5.70 14.39 3.58
N ALA A 124 -6.92 14.12 4.03
CA ALA A 124 -8.10 14.03 3.17
C ALA A 124 -8.33 15.29 2.32
N GLY A 125 -8.14 16.47 2.88
CA GLY A 125 -8.30 17.73 2.15
C GLY A 125 -7.27 17.91 1.03
N ARG A 126 -6.02 17.53 1.27
CA ARG A 126 -4.94 17.66 0.28
C ARG A 126 -5.11 16.73 -0.91
N PHE A 127 -5.52 15.49 -0.67
CA PHE A 127 -5.63 14.47 -1.71
C PHE A 127 -7.05 14.28 -2.22
N HIS A 128 -7.99 15.09 -1.76
CA HIS A 128 -9.40 14.97 -2.11
C HIS A 128 -9.97 13.57 -1.85
N PHE A 129 -9.76 13.08 -0.63
CA PHE A 129 -10.36 11.86 -0.15
C PHE A 129 -11.74 12.15 0.42
N ASP A 130 -12.75 11.42 -0.04
CA ASP A 130 -14.08 11.43 0.59
C ASP A 130 -14.06 10.53 1.82
N THR A 131 -13.95 11.15 3.00
CA THR A 131 -13.85 10.43 4.27
C THR A 131 -15.14 9.77 4.73
N GLU A 132 -16.26 10.00 4.04
CA GLU A 132 -17.52 9.29 4.27
C GLU A 132 -17.61 7.97 3.50
N ARG A 133 -16.71 7.74 2.54
CA ARG A 133 -16.65 6.53 1.71
C ARG A 133 -15.25 5.91 1.73
N ILE A 134 -14.91 5.30 2.86
CA ILE A 134 -13.62 4.65 3.08
C ILE A 134 -13.81 3.14 3.06
N PHE A 135 -13.04 2.46 2.22
CA PHE A 135 -13.03 1.02 2.06
C PHE A 135 -11.64 0.47 2.35
N ALA A 136 -11.58 -0.77 2.80
CA ALA A 136 -10.33 -1.49 2.94
C ALA A 136 -10.37 -2.76 2.11
N VAL A 137 -9.26 -3.09 1.47
CA VAL A 137 -9.05 -4.36 0.78
C VAL A 137 -7.78 -4.99 1.32
N GLY A 138 -7.73 -6.30 1.31
CA GLY A 138 -6.58 -7.02 1.82
C GLY A 138 -6.46 -8.40 1.24
N ASP A 139 -5.27 -8.95 1.38
CA ASP A 139 -4.88 -10.28 0.94
C ASP A 139 -4.16 -10.99 2.10
N SER A 140 -3.92 -12.30 2.01
CA SER A 140 -3.34 -13.07 3.13
C SER A 140 -1.85 -13.43 2.97
#